data_dae6b1f2ff7f7cad786abe0f566eb7b8
#
_entry.id   dae6b1f2ff7f7cad786abe0f566eb7b8
#
_cell.length_a   1.000
_cell.length_b   1.000
_cell.length_c   1.000
_cell.angle_alpha   90.00
_cell.angle_beta   90.00
_cell.angle_gamma   90.00
#
_symmetry.space_group_name_H-M   'P 1'
#
loop_
_entity.id
_entity.type
_entity.pdbx_description
1 polymer ?
#
loop_
_entity_poly.entity_id
_entity_poly.type
_entity_poly.pdbx_seq_one_letter_code
_entity_poly.pdbx_strand_id
1 'polypeptide(L)'
;MKLAFRVIFLSVIFLSGSNLGLHAAELPQIKMENGTGQLIVNGQPFLILGGELGNSSAGTAAQADHIVPKLAVMQVNTILMPVAWEQIEPKEGSFDFSILDHWIETARGHKMNLVLLWFGSWKNAFSSYAPSWVKSDPKRFPRAQSAEGKPLEILSTFSAEPRRCDSRAFAALMHHLREKDSQQQTVLMVQVENEVGYLGPGRDRSSEANRLFRGPVPDALIRTLAAKRLQLSPELAAHFNEHGQSWSEVFGDAANEVFMAWSYAAYIEAVAHAGKSEYALPMYVNAQLPAPQERAGEYPSGGPHPYYLEVWRATAPSIDFYSPDIYWPNFEYWVQRYEVPGNAIFIPEARIESAADNALYAYGQARAFGFSPFAIDSLTLPEKENDPKPEVMQVYELLDSIRDLLPAAQAAGMTRGLIQHATSPRPTQTVALAGYLFEATLSRSWPARTIVADDGAMLILQTSPDEFYILGRGLTVRFARDPDVDTGIAGIASVEQVSRASGQWTTERRLNGDQTNQGRQLLLDPHQPHIYRVRLYSINLGGER
;
A
#
# COMPACT_ATOMS: atom_id res chain seq x y z
N MET A 1 -75.38 19.72 -45.40
CA MET A 1 -74.05 20.40 -45.59
C MET A 1 -73.24 20.17 -44.34
N LYS A 2 -72.31 19.16 -44.33
CA LYS A 2 -71.41 18.91 -43.26
C LYS A 2 -70.01 19.15 -43.74
N LEU A 3 -69.35 20.21 -43.20
CA LEU A 3 -67.98 20.54 -43.47
C LEU A 3 -67.08 19.63 -42.59
N ALA A 4 -66.16 18.86 -43.22
CA ALA A 4 -65.16 18.07 -42.55
C ALA A 4 -63.85 18.86 -42.48
N PHE A 5 -63.38 19.19 -41.29
CA PHE A 5 -62.07 19.76 -41.03
C PHE A 5 -61.03 18.61 -40.98
N ARG A 6 -60.07 18.64 -41.91
CA ARG A 6 -58.86 17.79 -41.83
C ARG A 6 -57.80 18.51 -41.04
N VAL A 7 -57.44 17.95 -39.90
CA VAL A 7 -56.27 18.35 -39.11
C VAL A 7 -55.06 17.60 -39.63
N ILE A 8 -54.07 18.34 -40.15
CA ILE A 8 -52.78 17.81 -40.55
C ILE A 8 -51.86 17.86 -39.32
N PHE A 9 -51.46 16.69 -38.82
CA PHE A 9 -50.40 16.57 -37.79
C PHE A 9 -49.04 16.62 -38.47
N LEU A 10 -48.28 17.69 -38.23
CA LEU A 10 -46.88 17.80 -38.59
C LEU A 10 -46.05 17.16 -37.45
N SER A 11 -45.53 15.94 -37.67
CA SER A 11 -44.58 15.32 -36.75
C SER A 11 -43.21 15.94 -36.94
N VAL A 12 -42.79 16.79 -36.01
CA VAL A 12 -41.42 17.26 -35.91
C VAL A 12 -40.57 16.18 -35.22
N ILE A 13 -39.75 15.50 -35.99
CA ILE A 13 -38.75 14.57 -35.47
C ILE A 13 -37.60 15.39 -34.89
N PHE A 14 -37.53 15.49 -33.56
CA PHE A 14 -36.33 15.99 -32.89
C PHE A 14 -35.26 14.88 -32.93
N LEU A 15 -34.29 15.02 -33.82
CA LEU A 15 -33.03 14.29 -33.74
C LEU A 15 -32.24 14.91 -32.57
N SER A 16 -32.37 14.29 -31.39
CA SER A 16 -31.44 14.52 -30.31
C SER A 16 -30.10 13.89 -30.69
N GLY A 17 -29.22 14.69 -31.24
CA GLY A 17 -27.81 14.36 -31.40
C GLY A 17 -27.20 14.16 -30.03
N SER A 18 -27.00 12.88 -29.62
CA SER A 18 -26.15 12.55 -28.51
C SER A 18 -24.73 12.94 -28.89
N ASN A 19 -24.28 14.09 -28.43
CA ASN A 19 -22.85 14.40 -28.38
C ASN A 19 -22.25 13.39 -27.40
N LEU A 20 -21.75 12.27 -27.90
CA LEU A 20 -20.73 11.46 -27.24
C LEU A 20 -19.47 12.34 -27.20
N GLY A 21 -19.43 13.27 -26.24
CA GLY A 21 -18.20 13.90 -25.86
C GLY A 21 -17.28 12.77 -25.39
N LEU A 22 -16.17 12.58 -26.10
CA LEU A 22 -15.03 11.86 -25.56
C LEU A 22 -14.60 12.63 -24.30
N HIS A 23 -15.16 12.24 -23.13
CA HIS A 23 -14.57 12.65 -21.87
C HIS A 23 -13.17 12.02 -21.85
N ALA A 24 -12.14 12.86 -21.79
CA ALA A 24 -10.81 12.38 -21.48
C ALA A 24 -10.94 11.54 -20.18
N ALA A 25 -10.37 10.34 -20.20
CA ALA A 25 -10.41 9.48 -19.02
C ALA A 25 -9.82 10.25 -17.81
N GLU A 26 -10.56 10.29 -16.71
CA GLU A 26 -10.12 10.95 -15.49
C GLU A 26 -8.90 10.20 -14.94
N LEU A 27 -7.81 10.94 -14.66
CA LEU A 27 -6.57 10.31 -14.18
C LEU A 27 -6.80 9.56 -12.88
N PRO A 28 -6.09 8.44 -12.65
CA PRO A 28 -6.01 7.83 -11.34
C PRO A 28 -5.63 8.86 -10.27
N GLN A 29 -6.28 8.83 -9.11
CA GLN A 29 -6.04 9.78 -8.03
C GLN A 29 -6.22 9.13 -6.66
N ILE A 30 -5.48 9.64 -5.66
CA ILE A 30 -5.70 9.27 -4.26
C ILE A 30 -6.72 10.23 -3.65
N LYS A 31 -7.79 9.68 -3.09
CA LYS A 31 -8.84 10.45 -2.43
C LYS A 31 -8.99 9.99 -0.98
N MET A 32 -9.01 10.94 -0.06
CA MET A 32 -9.32 10.68 1.34
C MET A 32 -10.84 10.77 1.58
N GLU A 33 -11.43 9.69 2.08
CA GLU A 33 -12.85 9.63 2.43
C GLU A 33 -12.99 9.12 3.86
N ASN A 34 -13.56 9.93 4.75
CA ASN A 34 -13.71 9.64 6.19
C ASN A 34 -12.40 9.17 6.87
N GLY A 35 -11.26 9.75 6.47
CA GLY A 35 -9.95 9.38 6.98
C GLY A 35 -9.35 8.11 6.36
N THR A 36 -10.02 7.48 5.40
CA THR A 36 -9.53 6.33 4.64
C THR A 36 -9.07 6.77 3.26
N GLY A 37 -7.85 6.38 2.87
CA GLY A 37 -7.33 6.63 1.53
C GLY A 37 -7.88 5.62 0.53
N GLN A 38 -8.29 6.09 -0.63
CA GLN A 38 -8.76 5.27 -1.75
C GLN A 38 -8.03 5.63 -3.03
N LEU A 39 -7.66 4.63 -3.81
CA LEU A 39 -7.25 4.84 -5.20
C LEU A 39 -8.52 4.89 -6.06
N ILE A 40 -8.71 5.97 -6.78
CA ILE A 40 -9.83 6.16 -7.71
C ILE A 40 -9.31 5.96 -9.13
N VAL A 41 -9.90 5.02 -9.86
CA VAL A 41 -9.59 4.71 -11.26
C VAL A 41 -10.87 4.80 -12.07
N ASN A 42 -10.89 5.58 -13.14
CA ASN A 42 -12.10 5.83 -13.94
C ASN A 42 -13.31 6.27 -13.09
N GLY A 43 -13.07 7.10 -12.08
CA GLY A 43 -14.09 7.63 -11.18
C GLY A 43 -14.64 6.62 -10.16
N GLN A 44 -14.07 5.42 -10.04
CA GLN A 44 -14.49 4.38 -9.11
C GLN A 44 -13.35 3.99 -8.18
N PRO A 45 -13.65 3.65 -6.89
CA PRO A 45 -12.65 3.09 -5.99
C PRO A 45 -12.09 1.78 -6.55
N PHE A 46 -10.76 1.66 -6.52
CA PHE A 46 -10.03 0.50 -7.00
C PHE A 46 -9.19 -0.11 -5.88
N LEU A 47 -9.40 -1.38 -5.58
CA LEU A 47 -8.62 -2.12 -4.60
C LEU A 47 -7.51 -2.89 -5.32
N ILE A 48 -6.27 -2.63 -4.94
CA ILE A 48 -5.11 -3.34 -5.47
C ILE A 48 -4.90 -4.66 -4.72
N LEU A 49 -5.10 -5.79 -5.40
CA LEU A 49 -4.54 -7.09 -5.01
C LEU A 49 -3.20 -7.20 -5.74
N GLY A 50 -2.16 -6.73 -5.08
CA GLY A 50 -0.88 -6.49 -5.71
C GLY A 50 0.07 -7.67 -5.63
N GLY A 51 1.13 -7.59 -6.42
CA GLY A 51 2.30 -8.44 -6.32
C GLY A 51 3.50 -7.69 -6.85
N GLU A 52 4.54 -7.53 -6.02
CA GLU A 52 5.78 -6.93 -6.46
C GLU A 52 6.70 -7.98 -7.07
N LEU A 53 7.29 -7.64 -8.19
CA LEU A 53 8.25 -8.51 -8.87
C LEU A 53 9.62 -8.48 -8.17
N GLY A 54 10.35 -9.58 -8.30
CA GLY A 54 11.78 -9.57 -7.98
C GLY A 54 12.51 -8.49 -8.78
N ASN A 55 13.54 -7.88 -8.17
CA ASN A 55 14.24 -6.72 -8.72
C ASN A 55 14.78 -6.90 -10.16
N SER A 56 15.06 -8.14 -10.57
CA SER A 56 15.58 -8.48 -11.91
C SER A 56 14.54 -9.15 -12.80
N SER A 57 13.28 -9.15 -12.41
CA SER A 57 12.22 -9.89 -13.11
C SER A 57 11.51 -9.09 -14.20
N ALA A 58 11.88 -7.81 -14.40
CA ALA A 58 11.25 -6.93 -15.39
C ALA A 58 12.21 -6.45 -16.50
N GLY A 59 13.38 -7.07 -16.64
CA GLY A 59 14.44 -6.61 -17.54
C GLY A 59 14.26 -6.97 -19.01
N THR A 60 13.29 -7.85 -19.38
CA THR A 60 13.10 -8.31 -20.75
C THR A 60 11.62 -8.51 -21.10
N ALA A 61 11.29 -8.45 -22.39
CA ALA A 61 9.96 -8.79 -22.91
C ALA A 61 9.54 -10.24 -22.59
N ALA A 62 10.47 -11.18 -22.69
CA ALA A 62 10.21 -12.60 -22.41
C ALA A 62 9.78 -12.85 -20.96
N GLN A 63 10.26 -12.05 -20.02
CA GLN A 63 9.81 -12.11 -18.62
C GLN A 63 8.34 -11.69 -18.50
N ALA A 64 7.91 -10.64 -19.21
CA ALA A 64 6.49 -10.24 -19.24
C ALA A 64 5.60 -11.38 -19.73
N ASP A 65 5.95 -12.00 -20.87
CA ASP A 65 5.19 -13.09 -21.49
C ASP A 65 5.06 -14.32 -20.58
N HIS A 66 6.04 -14.54 -19.70
CA HIS A 66 6.04 -15.65 -18.76
C HIS A 66 5.33 -15.33 -17.44
N ILE A 67 5.58 -14.15 -16.87
CA ILE A 67 5.16 -13.79 -15.51
C ILE A 67 3.70 -13.31 -15.47
N VAL A 68 3.29 -12.45 -16.40
CA VAL A 68 1.95 -11.83 -16.36
C VAL A 68 0.82 -12.87 -16.39
N PRO A 69 0.82 -13.89 -17.29
CA PRO A 69 -0.21 -14.93 -17.26
C PRO A 69 -0.27 -15.70 -15.95
N LYS A 70 0.89 -15.97 -15.35
CA LYS A 70 1.02 -16.65 -14.06
C LYS A 70 0.36 -15.86 -12.93
N LEU A 71 0.64 -14.56 -12.84
CA LEU A 71 0.09 -13.70 -11.81
C LEU A 71 -1.42 -13.49 -11.98
N ALA A 72 -1.92 -13.45 -13.21
CA ALA A 72 -3.36 -13.41 -13.48
C ALA A 72 -4.10 -14.64 -12.91
N VAL A 73 -3.52 -15.84 -13.01
CA VAL A 73 -4.07 -17.06 -12.38
C VAL A 73 -4.09 -16.96 -10.85
N MET A 74 -3.16 -16.21 -10.25
CA MET A 74 -3.07 -15.99 -8.81
C MET A 74 -4.04 -14.92 -8.28
N GLN A 75 -4.92 -14.38 -9.11
CA GLN A 75 -5.83 -13.26 -8.81
C GLN A 75 -5.10 -11.95 -8.45
N VAL A 76 -3.85 -11.81 -8.88
CA VAL A 76 -3.16 -10.52 -8.84
C VAL A 76 -3.80 -9.62 -9.90
N ASN A 77 -4.29 -8.46 -9.51
CA ASN A 77 -4.88 -7.51 -10.45
C ASN A 77 -3.93 -6.36 -10.81
N THR A 78 -2.85 -6.19 -10.05
CA THR A 78 -1.88 -5.10 -10.23
C THR A 78 -0.47 -5.59 -9.94
N ILE A 79 0.43 -5.41 -10.89
CA ILE A 79 1.84 -5.78 -10.76
C ILE A 79 2.65 -4.53 -10.39
N LEU A 80 3.46 -4.63 -9.33
CA LEU A 80 4.46 -3.63 -9.01
C LEU A 80 5.74 -4.01 -9.75
N MET A 81 6.12 -3.20 -10.74
CA MET A 81 7.13 -3.53 -11.73
C MET A 81 8.34 -2.60 -11.66
N PRO A 82 9.57 -3.12 -11.44
CA PRO A 82 10.80 -2.34 -11.53
C PRO A 82 11.00 -1.69 -12.91
N VAL A 83 11.36 -0.42 -12.91
CA VAL A 83 11.79 0.35 -14.10
C VAL A 83 13.14 0.99 -13.80
N ALA A 84 14.21 0.43 -14.31
CA ALA A 84 15.58 0.86 -14.03
C ALA A 84 16.01 2.03 -14.92
N TRP A 85 16.57 3.08 -14.34
CA TRP A 85 17.10 4.23 -15.10
C TRP A 85 18.12 3.79 -16.16
N GLU A 86 19.03 2.85 -15.82
CA GLU A 86 20.04 2.34 -16.76
C GLU A 86 19.46 1.64 -17.99
N GLN A 87 18.22 1.12 -17.89
CA GLN A 87 17.51 0.52 -19.02
C GLN A 87 16.77 1.57 -19.85
N ILE A 88 16.18 2.56 -19.17
CA ILE A 88 15.43 3.64 -19.83
C ILE A 88 16.37 4.64 -20.53
N GLU A 89 17.54 4.95 -19.95
CA GLU A 89 18.53 5.88 -20.52
C GLU A 89 19.93 5.25 -20.55
N PRO A 90 20.16 4.19 -21.36
CA PRO A 90 21.43 3.48 -21.41
C PRO A 90 22.60 4.37 -21.88
N LYS A 91 22.29 5.40 -22.65
CA LYS A 91 23.22 6.47 -23.06
C LYS A 91 22.58 7.80 -22.75
N GLU A 92 23.34 8.74 -22.25
CA GLU A 92 22.85 10.06 -21.89
C GLU A 92 22.05 10.71 -23.03
N GLY A 93 20.79 11.07 -22.74
CA GLY A 93 19.88 11.69 -23.71
C GLY A 93 19.26 10.73 -24.73
N SER A 94 19.54 9.43 -24.64
CA SER A 94 18.96 8.41 -25.53
C SER A 94 18.07 7.47 -24.72
N PHE A 95 16.75 7.57 -24.92
CA PHE A 95 15.76 6.80 -24.18
C PHE A 95 15.26 5.59 -24.96
N ASP A 96 15.07 4.47 -24.27
CA ASP A 96 14.49 3.23 -24.80
C ASP A 96 13.35 2.76 -23.88
N PHE A 97 12.14 2.79 -24.41
CA PHE A 97 10.93 2.35 -23.70
C PHE A 97 10.40 1.01 -24.20
N SER A 98 11.12 0.33 -25.07
CA SER A 98 10.62 -0.88 -25.76
C SER A 98 10.23 -2.00 -24.80
N ILE A 99 10.98 -2.25 -23.75
CA ILE A 99 10.66 -3.25 -22.72
C ILE A 99 9.43 -2.81 -21.92
N LEU A 100 9.38 -1.55 -21.50
CA LEU A 100 8.22 -1.00 -20.77
C LEU A 100 6.93 -1.10 -21.60
N ASP A 101 6.98 -0.76 -22.87
CA ASP A 101 5.83 -0.86 -23.77
C ASP A 101 5.30 -2.28 -23.87
N HIS A 102 6.19 -3.27 -23.96
CA HIS A 102 5.82 -4.67 -24.00
C HIS A 102 5.14 -5.13 -22.70
N TRP A 103 5.66 -4.70 -21.53
CA TRP A 103 5.04 -4.98 -20.24
C TRP A 103 3.63 -4.37 -20.13
N ILE A 104 3.47 -3.10 -20.55
CA ILE A 104 2.17 -2.42 -20.54
C ILE A 104 1.18 -3.16 -21.44
N GLU A 105 1.57 -3.55 -22.66
CA GLU A 105 0.71 -4.26 -23.60
C GLU A 105 0.33 -5.66 -23.10
N THR A 106 1.29 -6.38 -22.52
CA THR A 106 1.06 -7.74 -21.98
C THR A 106 0.14 -7.68 -20.76
N ALA A 107 0.38 -6.78 -19.80
CA ALA A 107 -0.49 -6.59 -18.63
C ALA A 107 -1.91 -6.23 -19.04
N ARG A 108 -2.06 -5.28 -19.97
CA ARG A 108 -3.36 -4.87 -20.54
C ARG A 108 -4.10 -6.03 -21.20
N GLY A 109 -3.39 -6.85 -21.97
CA GLY A 109 -3.94 -8.06 -22.60
C GLY A 109 -4.52 -9.05 -21.60
N HIS A 110 -3.99 -9.09 -20.39
CA HIS A 110 -4.45 -9.93 -19.27
C HIS A 110 -5.38 -9.19 -18.29
N LYS A 111 -5.81 -7.96 -18.61
CA LYS A 111 -6.66 -7.10 -17.75
C LYS A 111 -6.04 -6.81 -16.39
N MET A 112 -4.73 -6.72 -16.35
CA MET A 112 -3.97 -6.34 -15.15
C MET A 112 -3.49 -4.91 -15.28
N ASN A 113 -3.30 -4.27 -14.13
CA ASN A 113 -2.74 -2.94 -14.02
C ASN A 113 -1.27 -2.99 -13.57
N LEU A 114 -0.59 -1.87 -13.69
CA LEU A 114 0.80 -1.70 -13.26
C LEU A 114 0.93 -0.56 -12.27
N VAL A 115 1.83 -0.73 -11.30
CA VAL A 115 2.47 0.33 -10.54
C VAL A 115 3.95 0.28 -10.91
N LEU A 116 4.49 1.37 -11.42
CA LEU A 116 5.89 1.40 -11.81
C LEU A 116 6.77 1.79 -10.63
N LEU A 117 7.87 1.09 -10.44
CA LEU A 117 8.87 1.36 -9.41
C LEU A 117 10.08 1.98 -10.10
N TRP A 118 10.22 3.31 -10.01
CA TRP A 118 11.37 4.01 -10.61
C TRP A 118 12.62 3.76 -9.78
N PHE A 119 13.50 2.87 -10.27
CA PHE A 119 14.84 2.66 -9.74
C PHE A 119 15.78 3.62 -10.43
N GLY A 120 15.80 4.87 -9.95
CA GLY A 120 16.58 5.98 -10.48
C GLY A 120 17.96 6.08 -9.84
N SER A 121 18.11 7.07 -9.00
CA SER A 121 19.37 7.32 -8.29
C SER A 121 19.63 6.33 -7.16
N TRP A 122 18.58 5.73 -6.57
CA TRP A 122 18.74 4.78 -5.47
C TRP A 122 17.76 3.58 -5.54
N LYS A 123 18.29 2.42 -5.15
CA LYS A 123 17.56 1.20 -4.79
C LYS A 123 18.20 0.62 -3.54
N ASN A 124 17.44 0.40 -2.45
CA ASN A 124 17.97 -0.02 -1.15
C ASN A 124 19.15 0.87 -0.69
N ALA A 125 18.97 2.19 -0.77
CA ALA A 125 19.96 3.22 -0.52
C ALA A 125 21.16 3.29 -1.49
N PHE A 126 21.42 2.25 -2.30
CA PHE A 126 22.55 2.21 -3.22
C PHE A 126 22.22 2.69 -4.63
N SER A 127 23.22 3.24 -5.34
CA SER A 127 23.06 3.77 -6.69
C SER A 127 23.37 2.74 -7.79
N SER A 128 22.91 1.50 -7.59
CA SER A 128 23.21 0.36 -8.46
C SER A 128 22.49 0.38 -9.80
N TYR A 129 21.32 1.00 -9.88
CA TYR A 129 20.48 1.09 -11.08
C TYR A 129 20.66 2.39 -11.89
N ALA A 130 21.51 3.31 -11.41
CA ALA A 130 21.92 4.46 -12.20
C ALA A 130 22.70 4.01 -13.43
N PRO A 131 22.59 4.70 -14.60
CA PRO A 131 23.31 4.33 -15.82
C PRO A 131 24.82 4.30 -15.67
N SER A 132 25.49 3.52 -16.51
CA SER A 132 26.97 3.41 -16.49
C SER A 132 27.67 4.75 -16.68
N TRP A 133 27.12 5.65 -17.50
CA TRP A 133 27.66 6.99 -17.70
C TRP A 133 27.55 7.90 -16.46
N VAL A 134 26.60 7.62 -15.56
CA VAL A 134 26.50 8.25 -14.22
C VAL A 134 27.50 7.61 -13.26
N LYS A 135 27.52 6.27 -13.21
CA LYS A 135 28.36 5.51 -12.27
C LYS A 135 29.86 5.74 -12.49
N SER A 136 30.28 5.93 -13.73
CA SER A 136 31.71 6.03 -14.13
C SER A 136 32.27 7.45 -14.07
N ASP A 137 31.48 8.50 -13.84
CA ASP A 137 31.97 9.88 -13.73
C ASP A 137 31.75 10.49 -12.34
N PRO A 138 32.57 10.16 -11.33
CA PRO A 138 32.41 10.64 -9.97
C PRO A 138 32.69 12.14 -9.80
N LYS A 139 33.28 12.80 -10.80
CA LYS A 139 33.50 14.26 -10.78
C LYS A 139 32.19 14.99 -11.09
N ARG A 140 31.44 14.50 -12.05
CA ARG A 140 30.14 15.04 -12.44
C ARG A 140 29.03 14.54 -11.52
N PHE A 141 29.14 13.31 -11.04
CA PHE A 141 28.14 12.64 -10.18
C PHE A 141 28.78 12.25 -8.83
N PRO A 142 28.97 13.23 -7.93
CA PRO A 142 29.62 13.00 -6.65
C PRO A 142 28.88 11.97 -5.79
N ARG A 143 29.65 11.17 -5.07
CA ARG A 143 29.16 10.20 -4.10
C ARG A 143 29.03 10.85 -2.72
N ALA A 144 28.07 10.35 -1.93
CA ALA A 144 28.06 10.57 -0.50
C ALA A 144 29.36 10.06 0.13
N GLN A 145 29.81 10.66 1.23
CA GLN A 145 31.06 10.33 1.90
C GLN A 145 30.84 9.89 3.34
N SER A 146 31.62 8.88 3.76
CA SER A 146 31.71 8.47 5.16
C SER A 146 32.34 9.55 6.05
N ALA A 147 32.39 9.31 7.36
CA ALA A 147 33.06 10.19 8.32
C ALA A 147 34.56 10.34 8.04
N GLU A 148 35.21 9.32 7.46
CA GLU A 148 36.64 9.29 7.07
C GLU A 148 36.87 9.90 5.68
N GLY A 149 35.82 10.44 5.02
CA GLY A 149 35.90 11.03 3.69
C GLY A 149 35.99 10.01 2.54
N LYS A 150 35.67 8.74 2.77
CA LYS A 150 35.63 7.72 1.73
C LYS A 150 34.32 7.84 0.95
N PRO A 151 34.35 7.81 -0.41
CA PRO A 151 33.13 7.77 -1.21
C PRO A 151 32.38 6.44 -1.01
N LEU A 152 31.07 6.51 -0.97
CA LEU A 152 30.16 5.37 -0.87
C LEU A 152 29.51 5.09 -2.23
N GLU A 153 28.95 3.91 -2.43
CA GLU A 153 28.14 3.58 -3.63
C GLU A 153 26.74 4.23 -3.57
N ILE A 154 26.69 5.46 -3.11
CA ILE A 154 25.50 6.28 -2.89
C ILE A 154 25.72 7.63 -3.58
N LEU A 155 24.90 7.99 -4.56
CA LEU A 155 24.91 9.34 -5.12
C LEU A 155 24.53 10.35 -4.05
N SER A 156 25.26 11.47 -3.98
CA SER A 156 25.00 12.49 -2.98
C SER A 156 23.74 13.29 -3.33
N THR A 157 22.78 13.37 -2.42
CA THR A 157 21.57 14.20 -2.54
C THR A 157 21.88 15.69 -2.70
N PHE A 158 23.09 16.11 -2.29
CA PHE A 158 23.52 17.51 -2.31
C PHE A 158 24.13 17.94 -3.66
N SER A 159 24.21 17.04 -4.62
CA SER A 159 24.70 17.37 -5.97
C SER A 159 23.53 17.72 -6.90
N ALA A 160 23.64 18.83 -7.61
CA ALA A 160 22.63 19.28 -8.55
C ALA A 160 22.59 18.43 -9.84
N GLU A 161 23.70 17.86 -10.25
CA GLU A 161 23.81 17.19 -11.54
C GLU A 161 23.11 15.81 -11.58
N PRO A 162 23.31 14.88 -10.61
CA PRO A 162 22.51 13.66 -10.57
C PRO A 162 21.02 13.97 -10.50
N ARG A 163 20.60 14.90 -9.63
CA ARG A 163 19.19 15.31 -9.51
C ARG A 163 18.62 15.83 -10.84
N ARG A 164 19.36 16.66 -11.56
CA ARG A 164 18.94 17.18 -12.87
C ARG A 164 18.79 16.07 -13.92
N CYS A 165 19.73 15.13 -13.96
CA CYS A 165 19.69 14.04 -14.93
C CYS A 165 18.58 13.03 -14.63
N ASP A 166 18.40 12.66 -13.37
CA ASP A 166 17.34 11.78 -12.90
C ASP A 166 15.95 12.40 -13.16
N SER A 167 15.73 13.66 -12.74
CA SER A 167 14.48 14.38 -13.02
C SER A 167 14.16 14.43 -14.51
N ARG A 168 15.16 14.60 -15.38
CA ARG A 168 14.99 14.58 -16.83
C ARG A 168 14.57 13.19 -17.33
N ALA A 169 15.22 12.14 -16.85
CA ALA A 169 14.93 10.77 -17.25
C ALA A 169 13.52 10.36 -16.78
N PHE A 170 13.18 10.70 -15.54
CA PHE A 170 11.85 10.45 -15.00
C PHE A 170 10.75 11.26 -15.73
N ALA A 171 11.00 12.53 -16.06
CA ALA A 171 10.10 13.32 -16.87
C ALA A 171 9.89 12.72 -18.28
N ALA A 172 10.95 12.18 -18.90
CA ALA A 172 10.84 11.50 -20.20
C ALA A 172 10.00 10.22 -20.09
N LEU A 173 10.14 9.43 -19.02
CA LEU A 173 9.29 8.28 -18.72
C LEU A 173 7.82 8.71 -18.59
N MET A 174 7.53 9.72 -17.79
CA MET A 174 6.15 10.19 -17.56
C MET A 174 5.52 10.78 -18.82
N HIS A 175 6.30 11.50 -19.63
CA HIS A 175 5.87 11.97 -20.94
C HIS A 175 5.48 10.79 -21.85
N HIS A 176 6.33 9.77 -21.93
CA HIS A 176 6.06 8.56 -22.72
C HIS A 176 4.80 7.84 -22.25
N LEU A 177 4.60 7.69 -20.94
CA LEU A 177 3.38 7.10 -20.37
C LEU A 177 2.11 7.89 -20.73
N ARG A 178 2.18 9.23 -20.72
CA ARG A 178 1.06 10.06 -21.15
C ARG A 178 0.68 9.77 -22.60
N GLU A 179 1.65 9.62 -23.49
CA GLU A 179 1.41 9.33 -24.91
C GLU A 179 0.90 7.89 -25.13
N LYS A 180 1.48 6.93 -24.40
CA LYS A 180 1.23 5.50 -24.61
C LYS A 180 0.00 4.97 -23.89
N ASP A 181 -0.30 5.46 -22.69
CA ASP A 181 -1.24 4.81 -21.76
C ASP A 181 -2.38 5.71 -21.23
N SER A 182 -2.39 7.00 -21.50
CA SER A 182 -3.37 7.94 -20.92
C SER A 182 -4.84 7.58 -21.21
N GLN A 183 -5.13 6.88 -22.30
CA GLN A 183 -6.49 6.48 -22.66
C GLN A 183 -6.90 5.14 -22.02
N GLN A 184 -5.95 4.26 -21.71
CA GLN A 184 -6.20 2.92 -21.17
C GLN A 184 -5.96 2.82 -19.67
N GLN A 185 -5.09 3.69 -19.13
CA GLN A 185 -4.76 3.74 -17.69
C GLN A 185 -4.35 2.37 -17.13
N THR A 186 -3.47 1.68 -17.87
CA THR A 186 -2.88 0.42 -17.40
C THR A 186 -1.93 0.68 -16.24
N VAL A 187 -1.18 1.80 -16.31
CA VAL A 187 -0.33 2.29 -15.21
C VAL A 187 -1.16 3.20 -14.30
N LEU A 188 -1.29 2.81 -13.03
CA LEU A 188 -2.15 3.49 -12.06
C LEU A 188 -1.41 4.54 -11.22
N MET A 189 -0.16 4.27 -10.87
CA MET A 189 0.67 5.16 -10.04
C MET A 189 2.15 4.78 -10.17
N VAL A 190 3.02 5.63 -9.63
CA VAL A 190 4.47 5.44 -9.70
C VAL A 190 5.11 5.61 -8.32
N GLN A 191 5.98 4.67 -7.95
CA GLN A 191 6.91 4.84 -6.85
C GLN A 191 8.12 5.63 -7.34
N VAL A 192 8.49 6.68 -6.63
CA VAL A 192 9.64 7.53 -6.97
C VAL A 192 10.83 7.10 -6.13
N GLU A 193 11.84 6.52 -6.76
CA GLU A 193 12.97 5.84 -6.13
C GLU A 193 12.53 4.62 -5.30
N ASN A 194 13.49 3.94 -4.67
CA ASN A 194 13.16 2.81 -3.80
C ASN A 194 14.04 2.80 -2.55
N GLU A 195 13.39 2.72 -1.37
CA GLU A 195 14.01 2.58 -0.06
C GLU A 195 15.21 3.52 0.13
N VAL A 196 14.98 4.78 -0.15
CA VAL A 196 16.02 5.82 -0.07
C VAL A 196 16.46 6.08 1.35
N GLY A 197 17.71 6.46 1.52
CA GLY A 197 18.31 6.84 2.77
C GLY A 197 19.81 6.70 2.76
N TYR A 198 20.46 7.17 3.81
CA TYR A 198 21.91 7.11 3.96
C TYR A 198 22.30 5.87 4.78
N LEU A 199 23.14 5.02 4.21
CA LEU A 199 23.77 3.89 4.89
C LEU A 199 25.19 4.29 5.33
N GLY A 200 25.38 4.42 6.63
CA GLY A 200 26.63 4.79 7.26
C GLY A 200 26.42 5.68 8.50
N PRO A 201 27.41 5.81 9.38
CA PRO A 201 27.27 6.54 10.63
C PRO A 201 26.92 8.02 10.41
N GLY A 202 25.74 8.41 10.89
CA GLY A 202 25.30 9.78 10.94
C GLY A 202 24.70 10.32 9.65
N ARG A 203 25.49 10.87 8.73
CA ARG A 203 25.04 11.54 7.50
C ARG A 203 26.13 11.61 6.43
N ASP A 204 25.80 12.02 5.23
CA ASP A 204 26.80 12.40 4.19
C ASP A 204 27.77 13.45 4.74
N ARG A 205 29.07 13.18 4.62
CA ARG A 205 30.19 14.03 5.06
C ARG A 205 30.92 14.71 3.90
N SER A 206 30.38 14.68 2.70
CA SER A 206 30.91 15.44 1.58
C SER A 206 31.02 16.93 1.92
N SER A 207 31.88 17.64 1.19
CA SER A 207 32.14 19.07 1.44
C SER A 207 30.85 19.90 1.41
N GLU A 208 29.99 19.63 0.43
CA GLU A 208 28.72 20.36 0.27
C GLU A 208 27.72 19.99 1.38
N ALA A 209 27.58 18.70 1.73
CA ALA A 209 26.75 18.29 2.87
C ALA A 209 27.22 18.94 4.17
N ASN A 210 28.53 18.99 4.43
CA ASN A 210 29.10 19.65 5.59
C ASN A 210 28.84 21.16 5.61
N ARG A 211 28.91 21.81 4.44
CA ARG A 211 28.62 23.24 4.31
C ARG A 211 27.17 23.54 4.66
N LEU A 212 26.22 22.77 4.09
CA LEU A 212 24.79 22.94 4.33
C LEU A 212 24.39 22.57 5.76
N PHE A 213 24.97 21.54 6.34
CA PHE A 213 24.70 21.14 7.73
C PHE A 213 25.11 22.20 8.74
N ARG A 214 26.20 22.96 8.48
CA ARG A 214 26.61 24.10 9.32
C ARG A 214 25.80 25.38 9.07
N GLY A 215 25.07 25.41 7.96
CA GLY A 215 24.18 26.52 7.62
C GLY A 215 22.86 26.47 8.40
N PRO A 216 22.01 27.46 8.18
CA PRO A 216 20.68 27.51 8.82
C PRO A 216 19.78 26.41 8.25
N VAL A 217 18.85 25.94 9.08
CA VAL A 217 17.71 25.13 8.63
C VAL A 217 16.82 26.01 7.74
N PRO A 218 16.29 25.51 6.62
CA PRO A 218 15.39 26.27 5.77
C PRO A 218 14.19 26.82 6.56
N ASP A 219 13.95 28.13 6.52
CA ASP A 219 12.84 28.78 7.22
C ASP A 219 11.48 28.17 6.90
N ALA A 220 11.27 27.74 5.65
CA ALA A 220 10.03 27.09 5.24
C ALA A 220 9.78 25.79 6.01
N LEU A 221 10.83 24.99 6.24
CA LEU A 221 10.73 23.75 7.03
C LEU A 221 10.37 24.07 8.49
N ILE A 222 11.09 25.01 9.13
CA ILE A 222 10.82 25.39 10.52
C ILE A 222 9.36 25.89 10.67
N ARG A 223 8.92 26.80 9.80
CA ARG A 223 7.55 27.33 9.84
C ARG A 223 6.50 26.25 9.65
N THR A 224 6.71 25.30 8.73
CA THR A 224 5.75 24.21 8.49
C THR A 224 5.65 23.27 9.67
N LEU A 225 6.78 22.89 10.28
CA LEU A 225 6.82 22.02 11.46
C LEU A 225 6.21 22.75 12.69
N ALA A 226 6.52 24.02 12.90
CA ALA A 226 5.96 24.80 13.99
C ALA A 226 4.43 24.94 13.88
N ALA A 227 3.91 25.19 12.68
CA ALA A 227 2.47 25.26 12.43
C ALA A 227 1.73 23.93 12.70
N LYS A 228 2.44 22.79 12.59
CA LYS A 228 1.91 21.44 12.82
C LYS A 228 2.42 20.80 14.11
N ARG A 229 2.90 21.58 15.08
CA ARG A 229 3.58 21.10 16.29
C ARG A 229 2.82 20.01 17.04
N LEU A 230 1.50 20.08 17.12
CA LEU A 230 0.65 19.08 17.78
C LEU A 230 0.44 17.79 16.97
N GLN A 231 0.87 17.77 15.72
CA GLN A 231 0.74 16.64 14.81
C GLN A 231 2.09 15.97 14.51
N LEU A 232 3.19 16.50 15.09
CA LEU A 232 4.52 15.89 14.92
C LEU A 232 4.55 14.52 15.59
N SER A 233 5.31 13.60 14.99
CA SER A 233 5.63 12.33 15.64
C SER A 233 6.27 12.57 17.01
N PRO A 234 6.08 11.67 18.00
CA PRO A 234 6.72 11.82 19.31
C PRO A 234 8.24 11.99 19.21
N GLU A 235 8.88 11.27 18.30
CA GLU A 235 10.32 11.29 18.07
C GLU A 235 10.77 12.67 17.54
N LEU A 236 10.08 13.22 16.55
CA LEU A 236 10.41 14.55 16.03
C LEU A 236 10.08 15.65 17.06
N ALA A 237 8.94 15.55 17.73
CA ALA A 237 8.50 16.54 18.74
C ALA A 237 9.48 16.64 19.92
N ALA A 238 10.10 15.53 20.31
CA ALA A 238 11.06 15.48 21.41
C ALA A 238 12.35 16.27 21.12
N HIS A 239 12.70 16.46 19.85
CA HIS A 239 13.93 17.12 19.43
C HIS A 239 13.70 18.51 18.80
N PHE A 240 12.47 18.84 18.36
CA PHE A 240 12.20 20.05 17.59
C PHE A 240 12.18 21.32 18.45
N ASN A 241 13.14 22.21 18.18
CA ASN A 241 13.25 23.56 18.75
C ASN A 241 13.08 24.61 17.64
N GLU A 242 11.92 25.25 17.57
CA GLU A 242 11.60 26.27 16.55
C GLU A 242 12.43 27.57 16.63
N HIS A 243 13.15 27.77 17.73
CA HIS A 243 13.97 28.96 17.97
C HIS A 243 15.45 28.76 17.64
N GLY A 244 15.86 27.53 17.29
CA GLY A 244 17.20 27.22 16.82
C GLY A 244 17.45 27.76 15.39
N GLN A 245 18.70 27.94 15.04
CA GLN A 245 19.10 28.38 13.69
C GLN A 245 19.80 27.27 12.91
N SER A 246 20.76 26.59 13.54
CA SER A 246 21.48 25.48 12.93
C SER A 246 20.72 24.15 13.08
N TRP A 247 21.05 23.17 12.26
CA TRP A 247 20.45 21.82 12.34
C TRP A 247 20.56 21.21 13.74
N SER A 248 21.74 21.37 14.39
CA SER A 248 21.95 20.85 15.74
C SER A 248 21.15 21.60 16.82
N GLU A 249 20.92 22.92 16.67
CA GLU A 249 20.11 23.70 17.60
C GLU A 249 18.61 23.40 17.44
N VAL A 250 18.16 23.13 16.20
CA VAL A 250 16.76 22.86 15.90
C VAL A 250 16.38 21.41 16.24
N PHE A 251 17.26 20.42 15.97
CA PHE A 251 16.92 19.00 16.04
C PHE A 251 17.78 18.17 17.02
N GLY A 252 18.70 18.80 17.75
CA GLY A 252 19.51 18.11 18.76
C GLY A 252 20.21 16.85 18.22
N ASP A 253 20.04 15.74 18.93
CA ASP A 253 20.64 14.44 18.56
C ASP A 253 20.06 13.86 17.27
N ALA A 254 18.84 14.22 16.89
CA ALA A 254 18.21 13.79 15.63
C ALA A 254 18.71 14.59 14.41
N ALA A 255 19.52 15.64 14.60
CA ALA A 255 19.92 16.57 13.53
C ALA A 255 20.51 15.89 12.29
N ASN A 256 21.34 14.86 12.45
CA ASN A 256 21.96 14.16 11.31
C ASN A 256 20.89 13.48 10.44
N GLU A 257 19.97 12.75 11.05
CA GLU A 257 18.96 11.98 10.34
C GLU A 257 17.88 12.90 9.74
N VAL A 258 17.43 13.92 10.48
CA VAL A 258 16.49 14.92 9.95
C VAL A 258 17.09 15.70 8.76
N PHE A 259 18.38 16.01 8.82
CA PHE A 259 19.09 16.63 7.70
C PHE A 259 19.11 15.73 6.45
N MET A 260 19.33 14.43 6.64
CA MET A 260 19.26 13.48 5.52
C MET A 260 17.82 13.32 5.02
N ALA A 261 16.83 13.25 5.90
CA ALA A 261 15.41 13.19 5.52
C ALA A 261 15.00 14.41 4.66
N TRP A 262 15.39 15.60 5.08
CA TRP A 262 15.18 16.81 4.28
C TRP A 262 15.89 16.75 2.93
N SER A 263 17.11 16.27 2.87
CA SER A 263 17.87 16.27 1.63
C SER A 263 17.35 15.24 0.61
N TYR A 264 16.97 14.03 1.06
CA TYR A 264 16.33 13.03 0.21
C TYR A 264 14.95 13.53 -0.25
N ALA A 265 14.14 14.08 0.65
CA ALA A 265 12.84 14.65 0.29
C ALA A 265 12.98 15.78 -0.74
N ALA A 266 13.96 16.67 -0.62
CA ALA A 266 14.19 17.76 -1.58
C ALA A 266 14.66 17.26 -2.96
N TYR A 267 15.42 16.17 -2.99
CA TYR A 267 15.82 15.53 -4.24
C TYR A 267 14.61 14.88 -4.92
N ILE A 268 13.87 14.08 -4.18
CA ILE A 268 12.70 13.36 -4.68
C ILE A 268 11.58 14.32 -5.09
N GLU A 269 11.40 15.43 -4.39
CA GLU A 269 10.49 16.49 -4.84
C GLU A 269 10.83 16.97 -6.25
N ALA A 270 12.11 17.19 -6.54
CA ALA A 270 12.49 17.63 -7.88
C ALA A 270 12.20 16.58 -8.96
N VAL A 271 12.43 15.29 -8.65
CA VAL A 271 12.12 14.17 -9.56
C VAL A 271 10.61 14.03 -9.76
N ALA A 272 9.85 13.96 -8.67
CA ALA A 272 8.40 13.80 -8.69
C ALA A 272 7.71 14.98 -9.37
N HIS A 273 8.13 16.22 -9.06
CA HIS A 273 7.58 17.43 -9.68
C HIS A 273 7.81 17.45 -11.20
N ALA A 274 9.01 17.07 -11.65
CA ALA A 274 9.32 16.97 -13.06
C ALA A 274 8.43 15.93 -13.76
N GLY A 275 8.23 14.77 -13.15
CA GLY A 275 7.33 13.74 -13.68
C GLY A 275 5.87 14.15 -13.68
N LYS A 276 5.35 14.72 -12.59
CA LYS A 276 3.95 15.18 -12.49
C LYS A 276 3.64 16.30 -13.48
N SER A 277 4.62 17.14 -13.81
CA SER A 277 4.47 18.19 -14.82
C SER A 277 4.21 17.62 -16.22
N GLU A 278 4.66 16.40 -16.50
CA GLU A 278 4.39 15.69 -17.74
C GLU A 278 3.10 14.85 -17.68
N TYR A 279 2.93 14.07 -16.62
CA TYR A 279 1.77 13.20 -16.44
C TYR A 279 1.46 12.99 -14.94
N ALA A 280 0.38 13.59 -14.46
CA ALA A 280 0.10 13.73 -13.04
C ALA A 280 -0.54 12.48 -12.40
N LEU A 281 0.06 11.31 -12.60
CA LEU A 281 -0.32 10.09 -11.86
C LEU A 281 0.00 10.25 -10.36
N PRO A 282 -0.70 9.53 -9.48
CA PRO A 282 -0.32 9.42 -8.08
C PRO A 282 1.12 8.93 -7.91
N MET A 283 1.86 9.55 -7.01
CA MET A 283 3.25 9.19 -6.72
C MET A 283 3.46 8.96 -5.23
N TYR A 284 4.24 7.93 -4.90
CA TYR A 284 4.59 7.61 -3.52
C TYR A 284 6.07 7.28 -3.36
N VAL A 285 6.51 7.24 -2.11
CA VAL A 285 7.85 6.79 -1.71
C VAL A 285 7.71 5.72 -0.64
N ASN A 286 8.53 4.68 -0.73
CA ASN A 286 8.57 3.58 0.23
C ASN A 286 9.79 3.67 1.17
N ALA A 287 9.74 2.93 2.27
CA ALA A 287 10.79 2.89 3.27
C ALA A 287 11.13 1.48 3.71
N GLN A 288 12.41 1.13 3.62
CA GLN A 288 12.97 -0.01 4.35
C GLN A 288 12.97 0.30 5.84
N LEU A 289 12.25 -0.51 6.61
CA LEU A 289 12.09 -0.29 8.03
C LEU A 289 13.27 -0.84 8.84
N PRO A 290 13.68 -0.17 9.94
CA PRO A 290 14.76 -0.66 10.78
C PRO A 290 14.42 -1.97 11.49
N ALA A 291 15.41 -2.84 11.65
CA ALA A 291 15.32 -3.96 12.56
C ALA A 291 15.25 -3.47 14.03
N PRO A 292 14.71 -4.27 14.94
CA PRO A 292 14.77 -3.95 16.36
C PRO A 292 16.21 -3.67 16.80
N GLN A 293 16.46 -2.51 17.46
CA GLN A 293 17.73 -2.03 17.96
C GLN A 293 18.74 -1.48 16.93
N GLU A 294 18.41 -1.46 15.62
CA GLU A 294 19.21 -0.75 14.64
C GLU A 294 19.23 0.76 14.91
N ARG A 295 20.39 1.36 14.68
CA ARG A 295 20.62 2.80 14.82
C ARG A 295 20.64 3.45 13.45
N ALA A 296 20.43 4.76 13.43
CA ALA A 296 20.56 5.55 12.20
C ALA A 296 21.90 5.27 11.50
N GLY A 297 21.83 4.86 10.22
CA GLY A 297 22.96 4.44 9.40
C GLY A 297 23.16 2.94 9.27
N GLU A 298 22.50 2.14 10.11
CA GLU A 298 22.44 0.67 9.95
C GLU A 298 21.24 0.26 9.07
N TYR A 299 20.28 1.16 8.89
CA TYR A 299 19.20 1.14 7.91
C TYR A 299 19.26 2.40 7.03
N PRO A 300 18.53 2.51 5.92
CA PRO A 300 18.49 3.71 5.09
C PRO A 300 17.97 4.94 5.84
N SER A 301 18.85 5.63 6.58
CA SER A 301 18.52 6.74 7.47
C SER A 301 18.10 7.98 6.69
N GLY A 302 17.06 8.67 7.18
CA GLY A 302 16.49 9.81 6.50
C GLY A 302 15.55 9.44 5.35
N GLY A 303 15.23 8.15 5.17
CA GLY A 303 14.10 7.71 4.35
C GLY A 303 12.76 8.19 4.92
N PRO A 304 11.62 7.90 4.26
CA PRO A 304 10.29 8.32 4.71
C PRO A 304 9.78 7.49 5.89
N HIS A 305 10.60 7.39 6.94
CA HIS A 305 10.26 6.69 8.17
C HIS A 305 9.16 7.43 8.97
N PRO A 306 8.34 6.71 9.74
CA PRO A 306 7.25 7.31 10.48
C PRO A 306 7.72 8.34 11.53
N TYR A 307 9.01 8.34 11.89
CA TYR A 307 9.62 9.27 12.82
C TYR A 307 9.71 10.72 12.27
N TYR A 308 9.86 10.85 10.94
CA TYR A 308 10.15 12.11 10.26
C TYR A 308 9.27 12.36 9.03
N LEU A 309 8.08 11.75 8.95
CA LEU A 309 7.15 11.95 7.82
C LEU A 309 6.74 13.41 7.64
N GLU A 310 6.69 14.19 8.74
CA GLU A 310 6.35 15.60 8.64
C GLU A 310 7.46 16.41 7.94
N VAL A 311 8.72 16.01 8.06
CA VAL A 311 9.84 16.59 7.31
C VAL A 311 9.69 16.30 5.82
N TRP A 312 9.36 15.05 5.48
CA TRP A 312 9.08 14.63 4.11
C TRP A 312 7.90 15.38 3.51
N ARG A 313 6.77 15.44 4.21
CA ARG A 313 5.57 16.17 3.78
C ARG A 313 5.80 17.67 3.62
N ALA A 314 6.64 18.27 4.45
CA ALA A 314 6.98 19.68 4.35
C ALA A 314 7.89 19.98 3.15
N THR A 315 8.65 18.99 2.67
CA THR A 315 9.71 19.18 1.69
C THR A 315 9.35 18.62 0.31
N ALA A 316 8.54 17.55 0.24
CA ALA A 316 8.16 16.86 -0.99
C ALA A 316 6.63 16.88 -1.21
N PRO A 317 6.03 18.05 -1.50
CA PRO A 317 4.58 18.18 -1.72
C PRO A 317 4.05 17.47 -2.97
N SER A 318 4.91 17.09 -3.92
CA SER A 318 4.52 16.30 -5.08
C SER A 318 4.30 14.82 -4.78
N ILE A 319 4.66 14.34 -3.59
CA ILE A 319 4.39 12.97 -3.13
C ILE A 319 3.02 12.92 -2.48
N ASP A 320 2.16 12.01 -2.95
CA ASP A 320 0.77 11.90 -2.48
C ASP A 320 0.65 11.13 -1.16
N PHE A 321 1.50 10.10 -0.95
CA PHE A 321 1.51 9.30 0.29
C PHE A 321 2.85 8.58 0.49
N TYR A 322 3.04 7.99 1.67
CA TYR A 322 4.25 7.30 2.09
C TYR A 322 3.91 5.89 2.55
N SER A 323 4.73 4.92 2.17
CA SER A 323 4.47 3.49 2.34
C SER A 323 5.59 2.76 3.07
N PRO A 324 5.26 1.80 3.95
CA PRO A 324 6.25 0.93 4.59
C PRO A 324 6.48 -0.36 3.79
N ASP A 325 7.73 -0.85 3.77
CA ASP A 325 8.09 -2.18 3.31
C ASP A 325 8.26 -3.08 4.54
N ILE A 326 7.32 -4.00 4.75
CA ILE A 326 7.18 -4.67 6.03
C ILE A 326 7.64 -6.13 5.93
N TYR A 327 8.87 -6.37 6.38
CA TYR A 327 9.47 -7.70 6.45
C TYR A 327 9.56 -8.26 7.87
N TRP A 328 9.28 -7.44 8.88
CA TRP A 328 9.37 -7.80 10.30
C TRP A 328 8.09 -8.46 10.81
N PRO A 329 8.20 -9.38 11.81
CA PRO A 329 7.03 -10.10 12.33
C PRO A 329 5.97 -9.23 13.00
N ASN A 330 6.32 -8.01 13.41
CA ASN A 330 5.42 -7.04 14.03
C ASN A 330 4.72 -6.16 12.97
N PHE A 331 4.09 -6.81 11.98
CA PHE A 331 3.44 -6.16 10.84
C PHE A 331 2.44 -5.07 11.28
N GLU A 332 1.57 -5.39 12.23
CA GLU A 332 0.52 -4.48 12.72
C GLU A 332 1.10 -3.20 13.33
N TYR A 333 2.21 -3.32 14.07
CA TYR A 333 2.90 -2.17 14.66
C TYR A 333 3.37 -1.19 13.58
N TRP A 334 4.00 -1.70 12.53
CA TRP A 334 4.51 -0.85 11.47
C TRP A 334 3.40 -0.21 10.64
N VAL A 335 2.34 -0.96 10.32
CA VAL A 335 1.17 -0.39 9.63
C VAL A 335 0.58 0.76 10.43
N GLN A 336 0.34 0.58 11.73
CA GLN A 336 -0.20 1.62 12.61
C GLN A 336 0.65 2.88 12.66
N ARG A 337 1.97 2.77 12.52
CA ARG A 337 2.88 3.93 12.48
C ARG A 337 2.70 4.80 11.23
N TYR A 338 2.17 4.24 10.15
CA TYR A 338 1.86 4.98 8.93
C TYR A 338 0.38 5.43 8.85
N GLU A 339 -0.48 4.98 9.75
CA GLU A 339 -1.86 5.46 9.89
C GLU A 339 -1.91 6.87 10.52
N VAL A 340 -1.27 7.82 9.87
CA VAL A 340 -1.24 9.23 10.29
C VAL A 340 -2.20 10.06 9.42
N PRO A 341 -2.79 11.15 9.96
CA PRO A 341 -3.77 11.95 9.23
C PRO A 341 -3.28 12.35 7.84
N GLY A 342 -4.09 12.06 6.80
CA GLY A 342 -3.80 12.40 5.41
C GLY A 342 -2.80 11.47 4.71
N ASN A 343 -2.41 10.35 5.32
CA ASN A 343 -1.65 9.29 4.63
C ASN A 343 -2.59 8.16 4.20
N ALA A 344 -2.64 7.88 2.92
CA ALA A 344 -3.34 6.71 2.41
C ALA A 344 -2.49 5.46 2.64
N ILE A 345 -3.10 4.38 3.12
CA ILE A 345 -2.36 3.14 3.43
C ILE A 345 -2.27 2.26 2.20
N PHE A 346 -1.05 2.03 1.78
CA PHE A 346 -0.63 1.09 0.75
C PHE A 346 0.61 0.36 1.24
N ILE A 347 0.64 -0.97 1.12
CA ILE A 347 1.79 -1.80 1.50
C ILE A 347 2.40 -2.35 0.21
N PRO A 348 3.44 -1.69 -0.35
CA PRO A 348 4.02 -2.09 -1.62
C PRO A 348 4.88 -3.33 -1.52
N GLU A 349 5.58 -3.50 -0.40
CA GLU A 349 6.42 -4.66 -0.14
C GLU A 349 6.08 -5.32 1.21
N ALA A 350 5.90 -6.63 1.19
CA ALA A 350 5.72 -7.42 2.40
C ALA A 350 6.36 -8.80 2.25
N ARG A 351 6.72 -9.41 3.38
CA ARG A 351 7.23 -10.78 3.42
C ARG A 351 6.21 -11.76 2.84
N ILE A 352 6.63 -12.58 1.89
CA ILE A 352 5.74 -13.47 1.14
C ILE A 352 5.16 -14.61 1.99
N GLU A 353 5.92 -15.12 2.96
CA GLU A 353 5.51 -16.24 3.82
C GLU A 353 4.35 -15.89 4.76
N SER A 354 4.20 -14.62 5.15
CA SER A 354 3.09 -14.14 5.98
C SER A 354 2.07 -13.30 5.21
N ALA A 355 2.19 -13.25 3.88
CA ALA A 355 1.38 -12.37 3.05
C ALA A 355 -0.12 -12.64 3.14
N ALA A 356 -0.52 -13.90 3.29
CA ALA A 356 -1.94 -14.28 3.42
C ALA A 356 -2.61 -13.63 4.63
N ASP A 357 -2.01 -13.75 5.80
CA ASP A 357 -2.55 -13.21 7.04
C ASP A 357 -2.41 -11.68 7.10
N ASN A 358 -1.27 -11.16 6.64
CA ASN A 358 -1.02 -9.72 6.55
C ASN A 358 -2.02 -9.00 5.63
N ALA A 359 -2.43 -9.62 4.51
CA ALA A 359 -3.43 -9.06 3.61
C ALA A 359 -4.80 -8.89 4.30
N LEU A 360 -5.24 -9.89 5.08
CA LEU A 360 -6.50 -9.80 5.84
C LEU A 360 -6.49 -8.63 6.83
N TYR A 361 -5.36 -8.42 7.52
CA TYR A 361 -5.20 -7.28 8.42
C TYR A 361 -5.14 -5.95 7.65
N ALA A 362 -4.35 -5.89 6.59
CA ALA A 362 -4.16 -4.68 5.80
C ALA A 362 -5.50 -4.16 5.24
N TYR A 363 -6.30 -5.02 4.61
CA TYR A 363 -7.60 -4.62 4.07
C TYR A 363 -8.69 -4.45 5.14
N GLY A 364 -8.65 -5.25 6.20
CA GLY A 364 -9.66 -5.24 7.25
C GLY A 364 -9.45 -4.12 8.27
N GLN A 365 -8.30 -4.10 8.92
CA GLN A 365 -8.01 -3.18 10.02
C GLN A 365 -7.43 -1.86 9.55
N ALA A 366 -6.36 -1.91 8.76
CA ALA A 366 -5.69 -0.71 8.28
C ALA A 366 -6.43 -0.01 7.13
N ARG A 367 -7.45 -0.67 6.57
CA ARG A 367 -8.25 -0.13 5.46
C ARG A 367 -7.37 0.29 4.28
N ALA A 368 -6.30 -0.50 4.04
CA ALA A 368 -5.40 -0.28 2.93
C ALA A 368 -6.13 -0.37 1.59
N PHE A 369 -5.80 0.50 0.66
CA PHE A 369 -6.31 0.39 -0.72
C PHE A 369 -5.50 -0.60 -1.56
N GLY A 370 -4.38 -1.10 -1.03
CA GLY A 370 -3.57 -2.13 -1.69
C GLY A 370 -2.52 -2.76 -0.78
N PHE A 371 -2.18 -4.00 -1.13
CA PHE A 371 -1.17 -4.82 -0.46
C PHE A 371 -0.45 -5.66 -1.52
N SER A 372 0.88 -5.79 -1.40
CA SER A 372 1.72 -6.52 -2.36
C SER A 372 2.82 -7.30 -1.66
N PRO A 373 2.85 -8.63 -1.73
CA PRO A 373 4.03 -9.40 -1.33
C PRO A 373 5.16 -9.22 -2.35
N PHE A 374 6.40 -9.15 -1.86
CA PHE A 374 7.60 -9.05 -2.68
C PHE A 374 7.96 -10.39 -3.32
N ALA A 375 8.52 -10.33 -4.53
CA ALA A 375 8.96 -11.49 -5.32
C ALA A 375 7.85 -12.54 -5.54
N ILE A 376 6.62 -12.07 -5.74
CA ILE A 376 5.45 -12.94 -5.97
C ILE A 376 5.63 -13.84 -7.20
N ASP A 377 6.42 -13.41 -8.17
CA ASP A 377 6.79 -14.17 -9.36
C ASP A 377 7.64 -15.42 -9.06
N SER A 378 8.21 -15.53 -7.85
CA SER A 378 8.95 -16.72 -7.40
C SER A 378 8.04 -17.88 -6.98
N LEU A 379 6.78 -17.63 -6.64
CA LEU A 379 5.85 -18.66 -6.20
C LEU A 379 5.58 -19.67 -7.31
N THR A 380 5.48 -20.95 -6.95
CA THR A 380 5.13 -22.03 -7.88
C THR A 380 3.62 -22.22 -7.90
N LEU A 381 3.04 -22.25 -9.11
CA LEU A 381 1.63 -22.59 -9.27
C LEU A 381 1.41 -24.11 -9.12
N PRO A 382 0.23 -24.55 -8.64
CA PRO A 382 -0.16 -25.94 -8.66
C PRO A 382 -0.11 -26.50 -10.08
N GLU A 383 0.53 -27.66 -10.28
CA GLU A 383 0.55 -28.35 -11.57
C GLU A 383 -0.73 -29.19 -11.79
N LYS A 384 -1.34 -29.65 -10.69
CA LYS A 384 -2.56 -30.45 -10.66
C LYS A 384 -3.62 -29.80 -9.78
N GLU A 385 -4.87 -30.10 -10.06
CA GLU A 385 -6.02 -29.59 -9.33
C GLU A 385 -5.95 -29.79 -7.81
N ASN A 386 -5.33 -30.86 -7.35
CA ASN A 386 -5.23 -31.21 -5.92
C ASN A 386 -3.89 -30.80 -5.29
N ASP A 387 -3.01 -30.15 -6.02
CA ASP A 387 -1.76 -29.63 -5.44
C ASP A 387 -2.06 -28.44 -4.51
N PRO A 388 -1.31 -28.26 -3.42
CA PRO A 388 -1.55 -27.15 -2.51
C PRO A 388 -1.27 -25.80 -3.22
N LYS A 389 -2.25 -24.91 -3.15
CA LYS A 389 -2.09 -23.52 -3.64
C LYS A 389 -1.28 -22.72 -2.64
N PRO A 390 -0.44 -21.76 -3.09
CA PRO A 390 0.16 -20.76 -2.20
C PRO A 390 -0.90 -20.09 -1.33
N GLU A 391 -0.62 -19.88 -0.06
CA GLU A 391 -1.61 -19.32 0.88
C GLU A 391 -2.12 -17.95 0.45
N VAL A 392 -1.24 -17.09 -0.03
CA VAL A 392 -1.62 -15.77 -0.55
C VAL A 392 -2.58 -15.88 -1.74
N MET A 393 -2.42 -16.88 -2.61
CA MET A 393 -3.35 -17.12 -3.72
C MET A 393 -4.74 -17.48 -3.20
N GLN A 394 -4.84 -18.35 -2.18
CA GLN A 394 -6.11 -18.71 -1.58
C GLN A 394 -6.82 -17.49 -0.98
N VAL A 395 -6.10 -16.61 -0.28
CA VAL A 395 -6.66 -15.38 0.30
C VAL A 395 -7.04 -14.39 -0.80
N TYR A 396 -6.24 -14.25 -1.87
CA TYR A 396 -6.56 -13.36 -2.98
C TYR A 396 -7.81 -13.81 -3.76
N GLU A 397 -8.03 -15.12 -3.93
CA GLU A 397 -9.28 -15.65 -4.51
C GLU A 397 -10.52 -15.20 -3.70
N LEU A 398 -10.43 -15.23 -2.37
CA LEU A 398 -11.54 -14.78 -1.51
C LEU A 398 -11.70 -13.25 -1.55
N LEU A 399 -10.60 -12.51 -1.45
CA LEU A 399 -10.61 -11.04 -1.49
C LEU A 399 -11.12 -10.52 -2.85
N ASP A 400 -10.74 -11.14 -3.96
CA ASP A 400 -11.23 -10.78 -5.29
C ASP A 400 -12.75 -10.95 -5.38
N SER A 401 -13.30 -11.98 -4.76
CA SER A 401 -14.75 -12.24 -4.75
C SER A 401 -15.56 -11.12 -4.06
N ILE A 402 -14.96 -10.36 -3.13
CA ILE A 402 -15.60 -9.26 -2.38
C ILE A 402 -14.97 -7.89 -2.64
N ARG A 403 -14.06 -7.81 -3.60
CA ARG A 403 -13.28 -6.60 -3.90
C ARG A 403 -14.12 -5.36 -4.15
N ASP A 404 -15.29 -5.53 -4.77
CA ASP A 404 -16.25 -4.46 -5.04
C ASP A 404 -16.96 -3.92 -3.77
N LEU A 405 -17.00 -4.70 -2.69
CA LEU A 405 -17.64 -4.32 -1.43
C LEU A 405 -16.68 -3.60 -0.47
N LEU A 406 -15.39 -3.95 -0.52
CA LEU A 406 -14.41 -3.50 0.47
C LEU A 406 -14.20 -1.98 0.52
N PRO A 407 -13.99 -1.25 -0.59
CA PRO A 407 -13.68 0.18 -0.51
C PRO A 407 -14.77 1.01 0.18
N ALA A 408 -16.04 0.75 -0.15
CA ALA A 408 -17.16 1.43 0.47
C ALA A 408 -17.28 1.08 1.97
N ALA A 409 -17.09 -0.18 2.33
CA ALA A 409 -17.12 -0.62 3.72
C ALA A 409 -15.95 -0.06 4.54
N GLN A 410 -14.75 0.01 3.97
CA GLN A 410 -13.58 0.64 4.58
C GLN A 410 -13.84 2.12 4.88
N ALA A 411 -14.34 2.89 3.91
CA ALA A 411 -14.67 4.30 4.09
C ALA A 411 -15.80 4.53 5.12
N ALA A 412 -16.73 3.57 5.23
CA ALA A 412 -17.79 3.60 6.23
C ALA A 412 -17.34 3.12 7.63
N GLY A 413 -16.10 2.65 7.79
CA GLY A 413 -15.61 2.08 9.05
C GLY A 413 -16.23 0.71 9.40
N MET A 414 -16.76 0.02 8.40
CA MET A 414 -17.49 -1.25 8.50
C MET A 414 -16.59 -2.48 8.30
N THR A 415 -15.28 -2.30 8.41
CA THR A 415 -14.29 -3.39 8.34
C THR A 415 -13.45 -3.44 9.60
N ARG A 416 -12.98 -4.64 9.96
CA ARG A 416 -11.95 -4.87 10.99
C ARG A 416 -11.03 -6.00 10.53
N GLY A 417 -9.82 -6.04 11.07
CA GLY A 417 -8.87 -7.12 10.86
C GLY A 417 -8.13 -7.49 12.15
N LEU A 418 -7.64 -8.71 12.22
CA LEU A 418 -6.90 -9.21 13.37
C LEU A 418 -5.95 -10.33 12.94
N ILE A 419 -4.75 -10.35 13.52
CA ILE A 419 -3.77 -11.45 13.41
C ILE A 419 -3.44 -11.97 14.81
N GLN A 420 -3.35 -13.28 14.97
CA GLN A 420 -2.82 -13.97 16.14
C GLN A 420 -1.60 -14.80 15.72
N HIS A 421 -0.44 -14.48 16.29
CA HIS A 421 0.80 -15.20 16.00
C HIS A 421 1.01 -16.40 16.92
N ALA A 422 1.28 -17.58 16.37
CA ALA A 422 1.54 -18.78 17.15
C ALA A 422 2.84 -18.71 17.96
N THR A 423 3.83 -17.96 17.46
CA THR A 423 5.13 -17.75 18.14
C THR A 423 5.01 -16.83 19.36
N SER A 424 3.98 -16.00 19.44
CA SER A 424 3.70 -15.08 20.55
C SER A 424 2.18 -14.97 20.78
N PRO A 425 1.50 -16.07 21.13
CA PRO A 425 0.06 -16.10 21.19
C PRO A 425 -0.44 -15.24 22.35
N ARG A 426 -1.29 -14.29 22.05
CA ARG A 426 -2.05 -13.56 23.06
C ARG A 426 -3.20 -14.44 23.55
N PRO A 427 -3.58 -14.39 24.84
CA PRO A 427 -4.69 -15.17 25.35
C PRO A 427 -5.98 -14.97 24.58
N THR A 428 -6.31 -13.71 24.30
CA THR A 428 -7.46 -13.28 23.47
C THR A 428 -7.13 -11.92 22.88
N GLN A 429 -7.47 -11.73 21.62
CA GLN A 429 -7.52 -10.41 20.99
C GLN A 429 -8.98 -10.06 20.70
N THR A 430 -9.32 -8.79 20.86
CA THR A 430 -10.70 -8.32 20.70
C THR A 430 -10.74 -7.14 19.74
N VAL A 431 -11.69 -7.17 18.82
CA VAL A 431 -12.04 -6.02 17.97
C VAL A 431 -13.52 -5.71 18.12
N ALA A 432 -13.86 -4.42 18.17
CA ALA A 432 -15.25 -3.95 18.29
C ALA A 432 -15.79 -3.51 16.94
N LEU A 433 -17.01 -3.93 16.60
CA LEU A 433 -17.72 -3.50 15.40
C LEU A 433 -19.24 -3.58 15.63
N ALA A 434 -19.96 -2.53 15.27
CA ALA A 434 -21.44 -2.49 15.34
C ALA A 434 -22.05 -2.83 16.71
N GLY A 435 -21.36 -2.50 17.82
CA GLY A 435 -21.80 -2.81 19.18
C GLY A 435 -21.60 -4.27 19.59
N TYR A 436 -20.83 -5.03 18.82
CA TYR A 436 -20.35 -6.38 19.15
C TYR A 436 -18.84 -6.39 19.34
N LEU A 437 -18.39 -7.25 20.25
CA LEU A 437 -16.98 -7.63 20.43
C LEU A 437 -16.75 -8.98 19.77
N PHE A 438 -15.71 -9.04 18.94
CA PHE A 438 -15.19 -10.25 18.30
C PHE A 438 -13.93 -10.67 19.05
N GLU A 439 -14.05 -11.67 19.89
CA GLU A 439 -12.98 -12.19 20.75
C GLU A 439 -12.31 -13.38 20.09
N ALA A 440 -11.09 -13.21 19.59
CA ALA A 440 -10.38 -14.21 18.82
C ALA A 440 -9.23 -14.83 19.62
N THR A 441 -9.12 -16.15 19.52
CA THR A 441 -7.99 -16.95 20.03
C THR A 441 -7.50 -17.88 18.93
N LEU A 442 -6.24 -18.33 18.96
CA LEU A 442 -5.77 -19.37 18.05
C LEU A 442 -6.58 -20.66 18.21
N SER A 443 -6.91 -21.30 17.10
CA SER A 443 -7.62 -22.58 17.06
C SER A 443 -6.84 -23.68 17.77
N ARG A 444 -7.54 -24.51 18.53
CA ARG A 444 -6.97 -25.59 19.32
C ARG A 444 -7.62 -26.92 19.00
N SER A 445 -6.81 -27.99 19.00
CA SER A 445 -7.29 -29.36 18.83
C SER A 445 -8.17 -29.80 20.00
N TRP A 446 -9.06 -30.75 19.73
CA TRP A 446 -9.84 -31.45 20.75
C TRP A 446 -9.41 -32.93 20.81
N PRO A 447 -9.23 -33.54 22.00
CA PRO A 447 -9.40 -32.97 23.36
C PRO A 447 -8.12 -32.31 23.92
N ALA A 448 -6.97 -32.43 23.26
CA ALA A 448 -5.66 -32.04 23.79
C ALA A 448 -5.50 -30.52 24.00
N ARG A 449 -6.33 -29.70 23.37
CA ARG A 449 -6.29 -28.23 23.42
C ARG A 449 -4.95 -27.62 23.01
N THR A 450 -4.18 -28.31 22.15
CA THR A 450 -2.96 -27.79 21.55
C THR A 450 -3.31 -26.84 20.41
N ILE A 451 -2.51 -25.79 20.20
CA ILE A 451 -2.64 -24.90 19.04
C ILE A 451 -2.38 -25.74 17.78
N VAL A 452 -3.25 -25.61 16.79
CA VAL A 452 -3.21 -26.38 15.53
C VAL A 452 -2.97 -25.52 14.31
N ALA A 453 -3.04 -24.19 14.44
CA ALA A 453 -2.71 -23.24 13.39
C ALA A 453 -1.31 -22.69 13.63
N ASP A 454 -0.54 -22.47 12.56
CA ASP A 454 0.75 -21.78 12.64
C ASP A 454 0.55 -20.33 13.04
N ASP A 455 -0.36 -19.62 12.34
CA ASP A 455 -0.90 -18.32 12.70
C ASP A 455 -2.40 -18.32 12.42
N GLY A 456 -3.11 -17.28 12.83
CA GLY A 456 -4.53 -17.13 12.53
C GLY A 456 -4.85 -15.68 12.23
N ALA A 457 -5.64 -15.45 11.17
CA ALA A 457 -6.05 -14.11 10.78
C ALA A 457 -7.50 -14.06 10.32
N MET A 458 -8.10 -12.89 10.46
CA MET A 458 -9.44 -12.62 9.92
C MET A 458 -9.61 -11.19 9.44
N LEU A 459 -10.45 -11.03 8.42
CA LEU A 459 -11.08 -9.79 8.01
C LEU A 459 -12.57 -9.92 8.29
N ILE A 460 -13.16 -8.91 8.93
CA ILE A 460 -14.59 -8.79 9.19
C ILE A 460 -15.14 -7.69 8.30
N LEU A 461 -16.19 -8.00 7.55
CA LEU A 461 -16.96 -7.07 6.74
C LEU A 461 -18.40 -7.04 7.26
N GLN A 462 -18.85 -5.90 7.77
CA GLN A 462 -20.22 -5.69 8.17
C GLN A 462 -21.09 -5.34 6.94
N THR A 463 -22.27 -5.95 6.81
CA THR A 463 -23.23 -5.65 5.74
C THR A 463 -24.58 -5.15 6.26
N SER A 464 -24.89 -5.47 7.51
CA SER A 464 -26.04 -4.91 8.23
C SER A 464 -25.73 -4.85 9.74
N PRO A 465 -26.57 -4.27 10.58
CA PRO A 465 -26.29 -4.16 12.02
C PRO A 465 -25.89 -5.46 12.71
N ASP A 466 -26.47 -6.58 12.27
CA ASP A 466 -26.28 -7.88 12.90
C ASP A 466 -25.75 -8.96 11.93
N GLU A 467 -25.34 -8.58 10.71
CA GLU A 467 -24.79 -9.51 9.70
C GLU A 467 -23.37 -9.14 9.32
N PHE A 468 -22.51 -10.13 9.38
CA PHE A 468 -21.08 -10.00 9.12
C PHE A 468 -20.58 -11.10 8.20
N TYR A 469 -19.67 -10.75 7.29
CA TYR A 469 -18.85 -11.72 6.56
C TYR A 469 -17.47 -11.76 7.18
N ILE A 470 -17.02 -12.92 7.59
CA ILE A 470 -15.71 -13.13 8.21
C ILE A 470 -14.88 -13.99 7.27
N LEU A 471 -13.83 -13.39 6.70
CA LEU A 471 -12.80 -14.08 5.92
C LEU A 471 -11.67 -14.43 6.86
N GLY A 472 -11.23 -15.66 6.89
CA GLY A 472 -10.08 -15.99 7.72
C GLY A 472 -9.86 -17.47 7.93
N ARG A 473 -8.82 -17.74 8.71
CA ARG A 473 -8.39 -19.09 9.10
C ARG A 473 -7.77 -19.07 10.50
N GLY A 474 -7.61 -20.25 11.10
CA GLY A 474 -6.77 -20.49 12.27
C GLY A 474 -7.29 -19.91 13.59
N LEU A 475 -8.48 -19.33 13.62
CA LEU A 475 -9.04 -18.66 14.79
C LEU A 475 -10.32 -19.32 15.31
N THR A 476 -10.49 -19.25 16.62
CA THR A 476 -11.78 -19.44 17.30
C THR A 476 -12.29 -18.08 17.73
N VAL A 477 -13.48 -17.69 17.25
CA VAL A 477 -14.07 -16.37 17.49
C VAL A 477 -15.32 -16.50 18.35
N ARG A 478 -15.37 -15.78 19.46
CA ARG A 478 -16.54 -15.60 20.32
C ARG A 478 -17.15 -14.23 20.09
N PHE A 479 -18.41 -14.10 20.42
CA PHE A 479 -19.15 -12.86 20.26
C PHE A 479 -19.70 -12.41 21.60
N ALA A 480 -19.52 -11.14 21.94
CA ALA A 480 -20.09 -10.51 23.12
C ALA A 480 -20.73 -9.17 22.73
N ARG A 481 -21.58 -8.61 23.58
CA ARG A 481 -21.98 -7.21 23.43
C ARG A 481 -20.86 -6.31 23.90
N ASP A 482 -20.69 -5.20 23.20
CA ASP A 482 -19.78 -4.16 23.63
C ASP A 482 -20.38 -3.45 24.87
N PRO A 483 -19.74 -3.54 26.04
CA PRO A 483 -20.31 -3.00 27.29
C PRO A 483 -20.43 -1.48 27.25
N ASP A 484 -19.69 -0.78 26.38
CA ASP A 484 -19.79 0.66 26.19
C ASP A 484 -21.05 1.05 25.40
N VAL A 485 -21.67 0.09 24.70
CA VAL A 485 -22.89 0.29 23.90
C VAL A 485 -24.11 -0.33 24.59
N ASP A 486 -23.99 -1.55 25.09
CA ASP A 486 -25.11 -2.31 25.68
C ASP A 486 -24.60 -3.43 26.60
N THR A 487 -25.32 -3.71 27.69
CA THR A 487 -25.00 -4.77 28.66
C THR A 487 -25.72 -6.11 28.38
N GLY A 488 -26.31 -6.26 27.18
CA GLY A 488 -26.99 -7.46 26.76
C GLY A 488 -26.07 -8.66 26.50
N ILE A 489 -26.71 -9.78 26.10
CA ILE A 489 -26.00 -10.99 25.66
C ILE A 489 -26.00 -11.04 24.13
N ALA A 490 -24.85 -11.31 23.53
CA ALA A 490 -24.76 -11.65 22.12
C ALA A 490 -24.88 -13.16 21.90
N GLY A 491 -25.63 -13.56 20.87
CA GLY A 491 -25.75 -14.95 20.44
C GLY A 491 -25.63 -15.09 18.92
N ILE A 492 -25.34 -16.30 18.47
CA ILE A 492 -25.26 -16.65 17.05
C ILE A 492 -26.67 -17.07 16.58
N ALA A 493 -27.28 -16.31 15.66
CA ALA A 493 -28.52 -16.67 15.00
C ALA A 493 -28.29 -17.70 13.88
N SER A 494 -27.23 -17.51 13.08
CA SER A 494 -26.79 -18.47 12.04
C SER A 494 -25.33 -18.28 11.65
N VAL A 495 -24.72 -19.38 11.23
CA VAL A 495 -23.39 -19.36 10.57
C VAL A 495 -23.48 -20.19 9.30
N GLU A 496 -23.03 -19.62 8.20
CA GLU A 496 -22.98 -20.28 6.91
C GLU A 496 -21.59 -20.08 6.30
N GLN A 497 -20.98 -21.14 5.82
CA GLN A 497 -19.84 -21.04 4.91
C GLN A 497 -20.39 -20.69 3.53
N VAL A 498 -19.84 -19.65 2.92
CA VAL A 498 -20.38 -19.09 1.67
C VAL A 498 -19.26 -18.85 0.66
N SER A 499 -19.62 -18.88 -0.61
CA SER A 499 -18.80 -18.35 -1.72
C SER A 499 -19.54 -17.22 -2.41
N ARG A 500 -18.79 -16.41 -3.18
CA ARG A 500 -19.36 -15.33 -3.98
C ARG A 500 -18.78 -15.36 -5.38
N ALA A 501 -19.64 -15.48 -6.38
CA ALA A 501 -19.28 -15.43 -7.77
C ALA A 501 -20.21 -14.49 -8.54
N SER A 502 -19.65 -13.64 -9.40
CA SER A 502 -20.42 -12.66 -10.19
C SER A 502 -21.37 -11.81 -9.34
N GLY A 503 -20.94 -11.44 -8.14
CA GLY A 503 -21.73 -10.64 -7.19
C GLY A 503 -22.80 -11.40 -6.42
N GLN A 504 -22.99 -12.69 -6.67
CA GLN A 504 -24.02 -13.51 -6.03
C GLN A 504 -23.44 -14.42 -4.95
N TRP A 505 -24.08 -14.41 -3.77
CA TRP A 505 -23.73 -15.27 -2.64
C TRP A 505 -24.38 -16.65 -2.77
N THR A 506 -23.58 -17.70 -2.54
CA THR A 506 -24.03 -19.09 -2.47
C THR A 506 -23.68 -19.66 -1.11
N THR A 507 -24.64 -20.25 -0.42
CA THR A 507 -24.39 -21.00 0.82
C THR A 507 -23.89 -22.40 0.45
N GLU A 508 -22.67 -22.70 0.82
CA GLU A 508 -22.06 -24.03 0.61
C GLU A 508 -22.42 -24.97 1.74
N ARG A 509 -22.38 -24.46 2.98
CA ARG A 509 -22.65 -25.25 4.17
C ARG A 509 -23.19 -24.40 5.31
N ARG A 510 -24.19 -24.90 6.03
CA ARG A 510 -24.63 -24.33 7.30
C ARG A 510 -23.90 -25.00 8.45
N LEU A 511 -23.36 -24.20 9.35
CA LEU A 511 -22.62 -24.67 10.51
C LEU A 511 -23.51 -24.65 11.75
N ASN A 512 -23.48 -25.74 12.50
CA ASN A 512 -24.25 -25.89 13.74
C ASN A 512 -23.60 -26.96 14.63
N GLY A 513 -24.16 -27.19 15.82
CA GLY A 513 -23.70 -28.21 16.76
C GLY A 513 -22.22 -28.05 17.10
N ASP A 514 -21.41 -29.09 16.88
CA ASP A 514 -19.99 -29.10 17.25
C ASP A 514 -19.17 -28.06 16.48
N GLN A 515 -19.55 -27.72 15.26
CA GLN A 515 -18.86 -26.75 14.42
C GLN A 515 -18.99 -25.30 14.93
N THR A 516 -19.98 -25.01 15.74
CA THR A 516 -20.18 -23.74 16.43
C THR A 516 -20.05 -23.87 17.96
N ASN A 517 -19.57 -25.01 18.46
CA ASN A 517 -19.56 -25.34 19.87
C ASN A 517 -20.91 -25.05 20.52
N GLN A 518 -21.97 -25.62 19.93
CA GLN A 518 -23.39 -25.45 20.34
C GLN A 518 -23.82 -23.97 20.30
N GLY A 519 -23.51 -23.24 19.24
CA GLY A 519 -23.91 -21.85 19.04
C GLY A 519 -23.16 -20.82 19.87
N ARG A 520 -21.97 -21.16 20.42
CA ARG A 520 -21.21 -20.27 21.31
C ARG A 520 -20.02 -19.58 20.64
N GLN A 521 -19.55 -20.09 19.49
CA GLN A 521 -18.36 -19.57 18.81
C GLN A 521 -18.36 -19.96 17.33
N LEU A 522 -17.60 -19.21 16.53
CA LEU A 522 -17.23 -19.58 15.18
C LEU A 522 -15.83 -20.22 15.20
N LEU A 523 -15.70 -21.38 14.56
CA LEU A 523 -14.41 -22.05 14.34
C LEU A 523 -14.00 -21.79 12.90
N LEU A 524 -12.97 -20.96 12.69
CA LEU A 524 -12.34 -20.81 11.38
C LEU A 524 -11.45 -22.02 11.14
N ASP A 525 -11.45 -22.54 9.92
CA ASP A 525 -10.61 -23.67 9.55
C ASP A 525 -9.14 -23.36 9.89
N PRO A 526 -8.39 -24.28 10.51
CA PRO A 526 -7.02 -24.00 10.93
C PRO A 526 -6.03 -23.80 9.78
N HIS A 527 -6.33 -24.32 8.58
CA HIS A 527 -5.38 -24.37 7.46
C HIS A 527 -5.88 -23.68 6.19
N GLN A 528 -7.20 -23.66 5.96
CA GLN A 528 -7.79 -23.12 4.75
C GLN A 528 -8.64 -21.88 5.04
N PRO A 529 -8.39 -20.75 4.37
CA PRO A 529 -9.22 -19.58 4.53
C PRO A 529 -10.58 -19.80 3.83
N HIS A 530 -11.64 -19.35 4.50
CA HIS A 530 -13.00 -19.37 3.98
C HIS A 530 -13.73 -18.07 4.29
N ILE A 531 -14.88 -17.86 3.65
CA ILE A 531 -15.81 -16.80 3.99
C ILE A 531 -16.98 -17.41 4.79
N TYR A 532 -17.25 -16.82 5.95
CA TYR A 532 -18.37 -17.20 6.80
C TYR A 532 -19.34 -16.03 6.90
N ARG A 533 -20.61 -16.25 6.55
CA ARG A 533 -21.70 -15.33 6.84
C ARG A 533 -22.22 -15.63 8.23
N VAL A 534 -22.07 -14.65 9.13
CA VAL A 534 -22.49 -14.76 10.54
C VAL A 534 -23.61 -13.78 10.80
N ARG A 535 -24.74 -14.28 11.30
CA ARG A 535 -25.80 -13.44 11.85
C ARG A 535 -25.81 -13.58 13.34
N LEU A 536 -25.77 -12.44 14.01
CA LEU A 536 -25.84 -12.35 15.47
C LEU A 536 -27.24 -11.91 15.89
N TYR A 537 -27.54 -12.07 17.17
CA TYR A 537 -28.68 -11.45 17.84
C TYR A 537 -28.25 -10.95 19.22
N SER A 538 -28.95 -9.97 19.74
CA SER A 538 -28.76 -9.50 21.11
C SER A 538 -30.00 -9.68 21.95
N ILE A 539 -29.78 -10.02 23.21
CA ILE A 539 -30.85 -10.05 24.23
C ILE A 539 -30.48 -8.98 25.26
N ASN A 540 -31.27 -7.93 25.31
CA ASN A 540 -31.12 -6.91 26.35
C ASN A 540 -31.72 -7.47 27.64
N LEU A 541 -30.89 -7.70 28.64
CA LEU A 541 -31.35 -8.02 29.98
C LEU A 541 -31.90 -6.71 30.59
N GLY A 542 -33.14 -6.39 30.23
CA GLY A 542 -33.81 -5.17 30.69
C GLY A 542 -33.70 -5.01 32.20
N GLY A 543 -32.83 -4.13 32.63
CA GLY A 543 -32.91 -3.57 33.96
C GLY A 543 -34.06 -2.58 33.95
N GLU A 544 -35.17 -2.91 34.56
CA GLU A 544 -36.08 -1.89 35.05
C GLU A 544 -35.22 -0.93 35.89
N ARG A 545 -35.04 0.31 35.39
CA ARG A 545 -34.52 1.41 36.18
C ARG A 545 -35.67 2.09 36.87
#